data_5aee55bfe64fc3d528df9df56db8c287
#
_entry.id   5aee55bfe64fc3d528df9df56db8c287
#
_cell.length_a   1.000
_cell.length_b   1.000
_cell.length_c   1.000
_cell.angle_alpha   90.00
_cell.angle_beta   90.00
_cell.angle_gamma   90.00
#
_symmetry.space_group_name_H-M   'P 1'
#
loop_
_entity.id
_entity.type
_entity.pdbx_description
1 polymer ?
#
loop_
_entity_poly.entity_id
_entity_poly.type
_entity_poly.pdbx_seq_one_letter_code
_entity_poly.pdbx_strand_id
1 'polypeptide(L)'
;GVVNAQFRLAQMYYEGLGVAQDYKEALKWYQLVAEQGDAEAQRSLGEMHYEGLGVEQDYKEGVKWYRLAGYKGDVNAQCILGTIYDEGEGVAQDYKEAEKWFRLAAEQGDTDAQYNLGVMYDNGQGVAQDHEEAFKWYRLAADPSVFEGDADAQYNLGWMYSEGEGVAQDYKEAVKWYRLAAEQGFGLAQFN
;
A
#
# COMPACT_ATOMS: atom_id res chain seq x y z
N GLY A 1 8.97 -7.71 26.84
CA GLY A 1 9.98 -6.94 27.58
C GLY A 1 9.67 -5.45 27.62
N VAL A 2 10.64 -4.64 27.99
CA VAL A 2 10.50 -3.18 28.14
C VAL A 2 10.07 -2.52 26.83
N VAL A 3 10.64 -2.92 25.70
CA VAL A 3 10.32 -2.39 24.34
C VAL A 3 8.84 -2.56 24.02
N ASN A 4 8.29 -3.75 24.25
CA ASN A 4 6.87 -4.00 24.01
C ASN A 4 5.96 -3.16 24.91
N ALA A 5 6.36 -2.91 26.16
CA ALA A 5 5.58 -2.05 27.08
C ALA A 5 5.61 -0.58 26.61
N GLN A 6 6.77 -0.10 26.15
CA GLN A 6 6.92 1.25 25.59
C GLN A 6 6.07 1.41 24.32
N PHE A 7 6.11 0.43 23.41
CA PHE A 7 5.29 0.44 22.20
C PHE A 7 3.79 0.48 22.51
N ARG A 8 3.33 -0.40 23.41
CA ARG A 8 1.92 -0.41 23.84
C ARG A 8 1.47 0.91 24.48
N LEU A 9 2.36 1.51 25.26
CA LEU A 9 2.08 2.81 25.87
C LEU A 9 1.98 3.92 24.81
N ALA A 10 2.84 3.89 23.79
CA ALA A 10 2.75 4.79 22.64
C ALA A 10 1.38 4.64 21.93
N GLN A 11 0.95 3.41 21.65
CA GLN A 11 -0.35 3.14 21.04
C GLN A 11 -1.51 3.67 21.91
N MET A 12 -1.46 3.45 23.24
CA MET A 12 -2.51 3.93 24.14
C MET A 12 -2.63 5.46 24.12
N TYR A 13 -1.52 6.19 24.10
CA TYR A 13 -1.54 7.65 23.94
C TYR A 13 -1.99 8.07 22.54
N TYR A 14 -1.59 7.34 21.51
CA TYR A 14 -1.98 7.62 20.12
C TYR A 14 -3.48 7.46 19.90
N GLU A 15 -4.08 6.41 20.45
CA GLU A 15 -5.50 6.07 20.27
C GLU A 15 -6.41 6.62 21.40
N GLY A 16 -5.83 7.05 22.52
CA GLY A 16 -6.60 7.49 23.70
C GLY A 16 -7.21 6.33 24.50
N LEU A 17 -6.54 5.18 24.53
CA LEU A 17 -7.04 3.98 25.21
C LEU A 17 -6.65 3.96 26.68
N GLY A 18 -7.63 4.18 27.57
CA GLY A 18 -7.44 4.22 29.01
C GLY A 18 -6.74 5.48 29.53
N VAL A 19 -6.30 6.36 28.65
CA VAL A 19 -5.74 7.69 28.89
C VAL A 19 -6.33 8.67 27.89
N ALA A 20 -6.24 9.98 28.15
CA ALA A 20 -6.56 10.97 27.11
C ALA A 20 -5.58 10.84 25.94
N GLN A 21 -6.08 10.97 24.70
CA GLN A 21 -5.23 10.98 23.53
C GLN A 21 -4.19 12.10 23.61
N ASP A 22 -2.94 11.76 23.43
CA ASP A 22 -1.82 12.70 23.46
C ASP A 22 -0.74 12.27 22.44
N TYR A 23 -0.80 12.85 21.27
CA TYR A 23 0.18 12.56 20.19
C TYR A 23 1.61 12.96 20.57
N LYS A 24 1.81 13.96 21.45
CA LYS A 24 3.17 14.32 21.88
C LYS A 24 3.79 13.27 22.79
N GLU A 25 2.99 12.70 23.68
CA GLU A 25 3.44 11.56 24.50
C GLU A 25 3.63 10.31 23.62
N ALA A 26 2.70 10.02 22.70
CA ALA A 26 2.83 8.91 21.76
C ALA A 26 4.15 9.03 20.97
N LEU A 27 4.45 10.21 20.41
CA LEU A 27 5.68 10.48 19.65
C LEU A 27 6.94 10.12 20.44
N LYS A 28 7.03 10.56 21.70
CA LYS A 28 8.19 10.27 22.57
C LYS A 28 8.39 8.77 22.78
N TRP A 29 7.29 8.05 23.05
CA TRP A 29 7.37 6.61 23.28
C TRP A 29 7.68 5.84 22.00
N TYR A 30 7.08 6.19 20.85
CA TYR A 30 7.42 5.61 19.56
C TYR A 30 8.87 5.88 19.18
N GLN A 31 9.40 7.07 19.46
CA GLN A 31 10.79 7.39 19.16
C GLN A 31 11.76 6.49 19.94
N LEU A 32 11.51 6.27 21.24
CA LEU A 32 12.34 5.36 22.06
C LEU A 32 12.35 3.93 21.52
N VAL A 33 11.25 3.46 20.95
CA VAL A 33 11.12 2.12 20.39
C VAL A 33 11.75 2.04 19.00
N ALA A 34 11.50 3.05 18.16
CA ALA A 34 12.03 3.13 16.80
C ALA A 34 13.57 3.23 16.76
N GLU A 35 14.17 3.94 17.71
CA GLU A 35 15.64 4.03 17.88
C GLU A 35 16.27 2.67 18.25
N GLN A 36 15.50 1.77 18.85
CA GLN A 36 15.91 0.38 19.11
C GLN A 36 15.72 -0.52 17.87
N GLY A 37 15.19 0.06 16.79
CA GLY A 37 15.09 -0.59 15.51
C GLY A 37 13.79 -1.38 15.29
N ASP A 38 12.75 -1.12 16.04
CA ASP A 38 11.42 -1.70 15.82
C ASP A 38 10.80 -1.09 14.55
N ALA A 39 10.42 -1.93 13.59
CA ALA A 39 9.93 -1.47 12.30
C ALA A 39 8.53 -0.85 12.39
N GLU A 40 7.66 -1.39 13.24
CA GLU A 40 6.31 -0.87 13.42
C GLU A 40 6.35 0.52 14.09
N ALA A 41 7.22 0.71 15.10
CA ALA A 41 7.43 2.03 15.69
C ALA A 41 8.05 3.03 14.71
N GLN A 42 8.96 2.58 13.84
CA GLN A 42 9.52 3.42 12.77
C GLN A 42 8.42 3.84 11.78
N ARG A 43 7.53 2.94 11.38
CA ARG A 43 6.37 3.28 10.53
C ARG A 43 5.45 4.27 11.22
N SER A 44 5.13 4.06 12.50
CA SER A 44 4.28 4.98 13.28
C SER A 44 4.91 6.38 13.40
N LEU A 45 6.23 6.48 13.59
CA LEU A 45 6.93 7.77 13.54
C LEU A 45 6.87 8.41 12.15
N GLY A 46 6.99 7.59 11.10
CA GLY A 46 6.82 8.03 9.73
C GLY A 46 5.48 8.73 9.54
N GLU A 47 4.40 8.08 9.95
CA GLU A 47 3.04 8.62 9.92
C GLU A 47 2.92 9.92 10.73
N MET A 48 3.42 9.93 11.96
CA MET A 48 3.30 11.11 12.83
C MET A 48 4.01 12.33 12.27
N HIS A 49 5.18 12.18 11.68
CA HIS A 49 5.88 13.29 11.01
C HIS A 49 5.20 13.67 9.70
N TYR A 50 4.73 12.69 8.94
CA TYR A 50 4.10 12.89 7.63
C TYR A 50 2.77 13.66 7.77
N GLU A 51 1.97 13.32 8.80
CA GLU A 51 0.67 13.94 9.07
C GLU A 51 0.73 15.12 10.06
N GLY A 52 1.87 15.35 10.73
CA GLY A 52 1.99 16.40 11.74
C GLY A 52 1.29 16.07 13.07
N LEU A 53 1.24 14.80 13.46
CA LEU A 53 0.60 14.33 14.68
C LEU A 53 1.51 14.50 15.90
N GLY A 54 1.22 15.47 16.74
CA GLY A 54 2.01 15.80 17.94
C GLY A 54 3.36 16.49 17.66
N VAL A 55 3.67 16.73 16.40
CA VAL A 55 4.87 17.41 15.89
C VAL A 55 4.48 18.26 14.68
N GLU A 56 5.30 19.24 14.29
CA GLU A 56 5.12 19.95 13.04
C GLU A 56 5.27 18.99 11.85
N GLN A 57 4.39 19.09 10.85
CA GLN A 57 4.41 18.25 9.68
C GLN A 57 5.75 18.38 8.94
N ASP A 58 6.40 17.25 8.72
CA ASP A 58 7.64 17.14 7.96
C ASP A 58 7.64 15.88 7.10
N TYR A 59 7.19 16.01 5.85
CA TYR A 59 7.16 14.92 4.88
C TYR A 59 8.52 14.22 4.69
N LYS A 60 9.62 15.00 4.71
CA LYS A 60 10.96 14.44 4.52
C LYS A 60 11.39 13.58 5.69
N GLU A 61 11.10 14.03 6.90
CA GLU A 61 11.37 13.22 8.09
C GLU A 61 10.46 11.99 8.14
N GLY A 62 9.17 12.14 7.78
CA GLY A 62 8.25 11.02 7.66
C GLY A 62 8.76 9.95 6.69
N VAL A 63 9.19 10.35 5.48
CA VAL A 63 9.76 9.43 4.47
C VAL A 63 11.03 8.74 4.97
N LYS A 64 11.89 9.41 5.74
CA LYS A 64 13.07 8.76 6.32
C LYS A 64 12.68 7.61 7.27
N TRP A 65 11.71 7.84 8.13
CA TRP A 65 11.23 6.82 9.06
C TRP A 65 10.53 5.68 8.34
N TYR A 66 9.69 5.97 7.33
CA TYR A 66 9.10 4.94 6.48
C TYR A 66 10.15 4.10 5.76
N ARG A 67 11.24 4.72 5.24
CA ARG A 67 12.34 3.97 4.62
C ARG A 67 13.03 3.03 5.60
N LEU A 68 13.26 3.47 6.85
CA LEU A 68 13.85 2.60 7.87
C LEU A 68 12.98 1.37 8.14
N ALA A 69 11.66 1.56 8.28
CA ALA A 69 10.70 0.48 8.44
C ALA A 69 10.65 -0.44 7.21
N GLY A 70 10.55 0.14 6.02
CA GLY A 70 10.47 -0.58 4.74
C GLY A 70 11.70 -1.45 4.46
N TYR A 71 12.91 -0.95 4.75
CA TYR A 71 14.15 -1.74 4.64
C TYR A 71 14.23 -2.90 5.67
N LYS A 72 13.43 -2.85 6.73
CA LYS A 72 13.28 -3.95 7.68
C LYS A 72 12.18 -4.94 7.31
N GLY A 73 11.50 -4.70 6.19
CA GLY A 73 10.46 -5.57 5.68
C GLY A 73 9.04 -5.22 6.15
N ASP A 74 8.83 -4.05 6.76
CA ASP A 74 7.46 -3.59 7.07
C ASP A 74 6.70 -3.35 5.76
N VAL A 75 5.73 -4.21 5.50
CA VAL A 75 4.96 -4.24 4.24
C VAL A 75 4.16 -2.97 4.04
N ASN A 76 3.52 -2.48 5.11
CA ASN A 76 2.74 -1.25 5.05
C ASN A 76 3.62 -0.03 4.73
N ALA A 77 4.80 0.07 5.36
CA ALA A 77 5.74 1.15 5.04
C ALA A 77 6.26 1.07 3.60
N GLN A 78 6.45 -0.13 3.06
CA GLN A 78 6.83 -0.31 1.66
C GLN A 78 5.71 0.15 0.71
N CYS A 79 4.46 -0.24 0.96
CA CYS A 79 3.31 0.20 0.17
C CYS A 79 3.15 1.73 0.23
N ILE A 80 3.22 2.32 1.43
CA ILE A 80 3.16 3.77 1.63
C ILE A 80 4.27 4.49 0.85
N LEU A 81 5.51 3.99 0.89
CA LEU A 81 6.62 4.57 0.13
C LEU A 81 6.38 4.50 -1.37
N GLY A 82 5.83 3.39 -1.87
CA GLY A 82 5.41 3.25 -3.25
C GLY A 82 4.46 4.38 -3.65
N THR A 83 3.40 4.61 -2.89
CA THR A 83 2.42 5.67 -3.11
C THR A 83 3.06 7.07 -3.05
N ILE A 84 3.89 7.33 -2.03
CA ILE A 84 4.58 8.63 -1.86
C ILE A 84 5.45 8.96 -3.08
N TYR A 85 6.18 7.99 -3.63
CA TYR A 85 7.00 8.21 -4.82
C TYR A 85 6.19 8.25 -6.11
N ASP A 86 5.08 7.53 -6.18
CA ASP A 86 4.15 7.57 -7.32
C ASP A 86 3.46 8.93 -7.44
N GLU A 87 2.99 9.49 -6.33
CA GLU A 87 2.29 10.77 -6.29
C GLU A 87 3.22 11.98 -6.23
N GLY A 88 4.43 11.80 -5.68
CA GLY A 88 5.39 12.88 -5.47
C GLY A 88 5.04 13.77 -4.27
N GLU A 89 4.34 13.23 -3.27
CA GLU A 89 3.94 13.99 -2.11
C GLU A 89 5.08 14.10 -1.09
N GLY A 90 5.56 15.32 -0.85
CA GLY A 90 6.69 15.59 0.04
C GLY A 90 8.07 15.20 -0.50
N VAL A 91 8.12 14.48 -1.62
CA VAL A 91 9.32 14.15 -2.39
C VAL A 91 9.07 14.39 -3.88
N ALA A 92 10.13 14.41 -4.68
CA ALA A 92 9.95 14.43 -6.13
C ALA A 92 9.33 13.10 -6.59
N GLN A 93 8.33 13.16 -7.48
CA GLN A 93 7.73 11.98 -8.10
C GLN A 93 8.81 11.15 -8.80
N ASP A 94 8.84 9.86 -8.50
CA ASP A 94 9.79 8.90 -9.08
C ASP A 94 9.13 7.53 -9.24
N TYR A 95 8.54 7.28 -10.40
CA TYR A 95 7.89 6.01 -10.72
C TYR A 95 8.82 4.79 -10.64
N LYS A 96 10.14 4.96 -10.84
CA LYS A 96 11.09 3.85 -10.70
C LYS A 96 11.32 3.49 -9.23
N GLU A 97 11.35 4.49 -8.38
CA GLU A 97 11.46 4.25 -6.94
C GLU A 97 10.13 3.71 -6.39
N ALA A 98 8.98 4.22 -6.87
CA ALA A 98 7.65 3.69 -6.55
C ALA A 98 7.53 2.20 -6.88
N GLU A 99 7.94 1.81 -8.10
CA GLU A 99 7.92 0.40 -8.55
C GLU A 99 8.72 -0.51 -7.62
N LYS A 100 9.92 -0.11 -7.22
CA LYS A 100 10.73 -0.91 -6.30
C LYS A 100 10.05 -1.15 -4.95
N TRP A 101 9.44 -0.11 -4.40
CA TRP A 101 8.76 -0.21 -3.11
C TRP A 101 7.47 -1.02 -3.21
N PHE A 102 6.65 -0.78 -4.24
CA PHE A 102 5.46 -1.60 -4.48
C PHE A 102 5.81 -3.06 -4.71
N ARG A 103 6.89 -3.36 -5.46
CA ARG A 103 7.33 -4.73 -5.68
C ARG A 103 7.69 -5.43 -4.39
N LEU A 104 8.43 -4.77 -3.49
CA LEU A 104 8.77 -5.34 -2.18
C LEU A 104 7.54 -5.67 -1.35
N ALA A 105 6.51 -4.83 -1.34
CA ALA A 105 5.26 -5.09 -0.65
C ALA A 105 4.42 -6.17 -1.34
N ALA A 106 4.29 -6.12 -2.67
CA ALA A 106 3.51 -7.05 -3.49
C ALA A 106 4.02 -8.49 -3.41
N GLU A 107 5.35 -8.67 -3.40
CA GLU A 107 6.00 -9.98 -3.21
C GLU A 107 5.74 -10.58 -1.82
N GLN A 108 5.39 -9.75 -0.84
CA GLN A 108 4.94 -10.17 0.50
C GLN A 108 3.41 -10.35 0.58
N GLY A 109 2.69 -10.15 -0.52
CA GLY A 109 1.26 -10.39 -0.60
C GLY A 109 0.38 -9.17 -0.31
N ASP A 110 0.94 -7.97 -0.29
CA ASP A 110 0.15 -6.74 -0.15
C ASP A 110 -0.71 -6.52 -1.40
N THR A 111 -2.01 -6.51 -1.23
CA THR A 111 -2.99 -6.44 -2.32
C THR A 111 -2.97 -5.09 -3.02
N ASP A 112 -2.84 -3.99 -2.26
CA ASP A 112 -2.78 -2.64 -2.82
C ASP A 112 -1.52 -2.45 -3.67
N ALA A 113 -0.38 -2.95 -3.19
CA ALA A 113 0.87 -2.91 -3.94
C ALA A 113 0.82 -3.79 -5.21
N GLN A 114 0.16 -4.96 -5.15
CA GLN A 114 -0.06 -5.81 -6.32
C GLN A 114 -0.91 -5.09 -7.36
N TYR A 115 -2.00 -4.44 -6.97
CA TYR A 115 -2.84 -3.64 -7.85
C TYR A 115 -2.02 -2.50 -8.49
N ASN A 116 -1.30 -1.72 -7.67
CA ASN A 116 -0.50 -0.60 -8.17
C ASN A 116 0.60 -1.04 -9.16
N LEU A 117 1.25 -2.17 -8.93
CA LEU A 117 2.17 -2.74 -9.91
C LEU A 117 1.47 -3.12 -11.23
N GLY A 118 0.27 -3.69 -11.15
CA GLY A 118 -0.56 -3.94 -12.31
C GLY A 118 -0.77 -2.67 -13.13
N VAL A 119 -1.18 -1.57 -12.47
CA VAL A 119 -1.37 -0.25 -13.09
C VAL A 119 -0.06 0.28 -13.71
N MET A 120 1.05 0.15 -13.00
CA MET A 120 2.36 0.63 -13.50
C MET A 120 2.79 -0.09 -14.77
N TYR A 121 2.63 -1.42 -14.84
CA TYR A 121 2.94 -2.19 -16.03
C TYR A 121 1.97 -1.93 -17.16
N ASP A 122 0.69 -1.76 -16.85
CA ASP A 122 -0.37 -1.47 -17.83
C ASP A 122 -0.13 -0.13 -18.53
N ASN A 123 0.31 0.89 -17.78
CA ASN A 123 0.55 2.24 -18.27
C ASN A 123 2.01 2.51 -18.70
N GLY A 124 2.96 1.64 -18.38
CA GLY A 124 4.38 1.88 -18.61
C GLY A 124 4.97 2.96 -17.69
N GLN A 125 4.49 3.06 -16.45
CA GLN A 125 4.95 4.04 -15.46
C GLN A 125 6.15 3.49 -14.69
N GLY A 126 7.33 4.09 -14.89
CA GLY A 126 8.58 3.65 -14.25
C GLY A 126 9.18 2.36 -14.81
N VAL A 127 8.39 1.59 -15.53
CA VAL A 127 8.72 0.33 -16.23
C VAL A 127 8.34 0.41 -17.70
N ALA A 128 8.82 -0.49 -18.53
CA ALA A 128 8.28 -0.66 -19.87
C ALA A 128 6.84 -1.20 -19.79
N GLN A 129 5.94 -0.67 -20.61
CA GLN A 129 4.57 -1.19 -20.69
C GLN A 129 4.57 -2.68 -21.03
N ASP A 130 3.85 -3.47 -20.24
CA ASP A 130 3.74 -4.92 -20.38
C ASP A 130 2.41 -5.42 -19.83
N HIS A 131 1.42 -5.57 -20.73
CA HIS A 131 0.08 -6.02 -20.36
C HIS A 131 0.05 -7.47 -19.82
N GLU A 132 0.99 -8.34 -20.23
CA GLU A 132 1.08 -9.70 -19.69
C GLU A 132 1.54 -9.66 -18.22
N GLU A 133 2.48 -8.79 -17.90
CA GLU A 133 2.93 -8.60 -16.52
C GLU A 133 1.86 -7.89 -15.68
N ALA A 134 1.17 -6.88 -16.24
CA ALA A 134 0.02 -6.23 -15.59
C ALA A 134 -1.07 -7.26 -15.24
N PHE A 135 -1.42 -8.14 -16.19
CA PHE A 135 -2.39 -9.22 -15.96
C PHE A 135 -2.00 -10.12 -14.78
N LYS A 136 -0.72 -10.49 -14.64
CA LYS A 136 -0.26 -11.32 -13.53
C LYS A 136 -0.46 -10.63 -12.18
N TRP A 137 -0.11 -9.35 -12.08
CA TRP A 137 -0.25 -8.59 -10.86
C TRP A 137 -1.71 -8.33 -10.50
N TYR A 138 -2.53 -7.92 -11.45
CA TYR A 138 -3.98 -7.78 -11.23
C TYR A 138 -4.61 -9.10 -10.79
N ARG A 139 -4.17 -10.24 -11.33
CA ARG A 139 -4.69 -11.54 -10.94
C ARG A 139 -4.36 -11.91 -9.50
N LEU A 140 -3.19 -11.51 -8.99
CA LEU A 140 -2.84 -11.69 -7.58
C LEU A 140 -3.71 -10.79 -6.69
N ALA A 141 -3.84 -9.51 -7.03
CA ALA A 141 -4.66 -8.57 -6.27
C ALA A 141 -6.15 -8.94 -6.27
N ALA A 142 -6.66 -9.45 -7.39
CA ALA A 142 -8.06 -9.81 -7.58
C ALA A 142 -8.48 -11.13 -6.92
N ASP A 143 -7.55 -11.90 -6.31
CA ASP A 143 -7.84 -13.24 -5.78
C ASP A 143 -8.88 -13.19 -4.66
N PRO A 144 -10.10 -13.74 -4.89
CA PRO A 144 -11.17 -13.68 -3.90
C PRO A 144 -10.92 -14.56 -2.65
N SER A 145 -9.88 -15.37 -2.66
CA SER A 145 -9.46 -16.14 -1.48
C SER A 145 -8.74 -15.28 -0.44
N VAL A 146 -8.32 -14.05 -0.84
CA VAL A 146 -7.66 -13.08 0.00
C VAL A 146 -8.59 -11.86 0.15
N PHE A 147 -9.32 -11.77 1.27
CA PHE A 147 -10.21 -10.63 1.60
C PHE A 147 -11.17 -10.20 0.46
N GLU A 148 -11.82 -11.15 -0.22
CA GLU A 148 -12.72 -10.93 -1.37
C GLU A 148 -12.01 -10.46 -2.65
N GLY A 149 -10.70 -10.20 -2.60
CA GLY A 149 -9.92 -9.65 -3.69
C GLY A 149 -10.20 -8.16 -3.93
N ASP A 150 -9.28 -7.50 -4.60
CA ASP A 150 -9.41 -6.08 -4.96
C ASP A 150 -10.41 -5.89 -6.12
N ALA A 151 -11.42 -5.03 -5.92
CA ALA A 151 -12.50 -4.83 -6.88
C ALA A 151 -12.03 -4.10 -8.16
N ASP A 152 -11.07 -3.20 -8.06
CA ASP A 152 -10.50 -2.49 -9.21
C ASP A 152 -9.64 -3.45 -10.05
N ALA A 153 -8.87 -4.33 -9.39
CA ALA A 153 -8.12 -5.39 -10.07
C ALA A 153 -9.07 -6.40 -10.76
N GLN A 154 -10.17 -6.77 -10.13
CA GLN A 154 -11.20 -7.62 -10.73
C GLN A 154 -11.82 -6.95 -11.97
N TYR A 155 -12.12 -5.66 -11.89
CA TYR A 155 -12.62 -4.91 -13.05
C TYR A 155 -11.58 -4.89 -14.17
N ASN A 156 -10.32 -4.59 -13.88
CA ASN A 156 -9.24 -4.54 -14.88
C ASN A 156 -9.04 -5.92 -15.54
N LEU A 157 -9.10 -7.01 -14.79
CA LEU A 157 -9.07 -8.36 -15.37
C LEU A 157 -10.26 -8.61 -16.31
N GLY A 158 -11.47 -8.20 -15.91
CA GLY A 158 -12.64 -8.28 -16.78
C GLY A 158 -12.42 -7.56 -18.10
N TRP A 159 -11.85 -6.37 -18.04
CA TRP A 159 -11.51 -5.57 -19.21
C TRP A 159 -10.43 -6.25 -20.08
N MET A 160 -9.33 -6.71 -19.48
CA MET A 160 -8.25 -7.40 -20.19
C MET A 160 -8.75 -8.66 -20.93
N TYR A 161 -9.61 -9.45 -20.29
CA TYR A 161 -10.25 -10.59 -20.97
C TYR A 161 -11.22 -10.17 -22.08
N SER A 162 -11.92 -9.03 -21.94
CA SER A 162 -12.85 -8.56 -22.96
C SER A 162 -12.15 -8.02 -24.21
N GLU A 163 -10.99 -7.35 -24.03
CA GLU A 163 -10.23 -6.77 -25.14
C GLU A 163 -9.15 -7.71 -25.69
N GLY A 164 -8.74 -8.71 -24.91
CA GLY A 164 -7.64 -9.59 -25.28
C GLY A 164 -6.27 -8.93 -25.08
N GLU A 165 -6.17 -8.02 -24.10
CA GLU A 165 -4.91 -7.36 -23.77
C GLU A 165 -4.17 -8.10 -22.64
N GLY A 166 -2.91 -8.50 -22.91
CA GLY A 166 -2.09 -9.28 -21.97
C GLY A 166 -2.53 -10.72 -21.76
N VAL A 167 -3.70 -11.08 -22.30
CA VAL A 167 -4.30 -12.42 -22.22
C VAL A 167 -5.16 -12.69 -23.46
N ALA A 168 -5.38 -13.95 -23.82
CA ALA A 168 -6.31 -14.29 -24.90
C ALA A 168 -7.74 -13.83 -24.56
N GLN A 169 -8.41 -13.20 -25.53
CA GLN A 169 -9.79 -12.73 -25.37
C GLN A 169 -10.71 -13.88 -24.95
N ASP A 170 -11.45 -13.67 -23.86
CA ASP A 170 -12.46 -14.59 -23.35
C ASP A 170 -13.59 -13.84 -22.64
N TYR A 171 -14.69 -13.60 -23.32
CA TYR A 171 -15.86 -12.93 -22.74
C TYR A 171 -16.51 -13.68 -21.58
N LYS A 172 -16.35 -15.01 -21.48
CA LYS A 172 -16.90 -15.77 -20.33
C LYS A 172 -16.09 -15.49 -19.07
N GLU A 173 -14.77 -15.42 -19.19
CA GLU A 173 -13.90 -15.01 -18.07
C GLU A 173 -14.15 -13.53 -17.73
N ALA A 174 -14.27 -12.65 -18.74
CA ALA A 174 -14.60 -11.24 -18.49
C ALA A 174 -15.86 -11.07 -17.65
N VAL A 175 -16.95 -11.78 -18.00
CA VAL A 175 -18.21 -11.76 -17.23
C VAL A 175 -18.03 -12.21 -15.79
N LYS A 176 -17.18 -13.22 -15.53
CA LYS A 176 -16.91 -13.68 -14.15
C LYS A 176 -16.23 -12.62 -13.32
N TRP A 177 -15.18 -11.99 -13.86
CA TRP A 177 -14.44 -10.97 -13.16
C TRP A 177 -15.26 -9.70 -12.94
N TYR A 178 -15.99 -9.22 -13.95
CA TYR A 178 -16.92 -8.10 -13.79
C TYR A 178 -18.00 -8.38 -12.74
N ARG A 179 -18.49 -9.63 -12.64
CA ARG A 179 -19.48 -9.99 -11.63
C ARG A 179 -18.89 -9.90 -10.22
N LEU A 180 -17.68 -10.41 -10.00
CA LEU A 180 -17.00 -10.30 -8.69
C LEU A 180 -16.83 -8.83 -8.28
N ALA A 181 -16.34 -7.98 -9.18
CA ALA A 181 -16.21 -6.55 -8.93
C ALA A 181 -17.57 -5.89 -8.63
N ALA A 182 -18.63 -6.25 -9.37
CA ALA A 182 -19.96 -5.70 -9.17
C ALA A 182 -20.59 -6.14 -7.83
N GLU A 183 -20.33 -7.34 -7.37
CA GLU A 183 -20.80 -7.87 -6.09
C GLU A 183 -20.19 -7.09 -4.90
N GLN A 184 -18.98 -6.56 -5.07
CA GLN A 184 -18.35 -5.66 -4.11
C GLN A 184 -18.86 -4.19 -4.20
N GLY A 185 -19.84 -3.90 -5.06
CA GLY A 185 -20.40 -2.58 -5.25
C GLY A 185 -19.62 -1.67 -6.21
N PHE A 186 -18.71 -2.23 -7.00
CA PHE A 186 -17.93 -1.49 -8.00
C PHE A 186 -18.85 -1.04 -9.15
N GLY A 187 -19.20 0.26 -9.16
CA GLY A 187 -20.25 0.80 -10.04
C GLY A 187 -19.98 0.65 -11.54
N LEU A 188 -18.72 0.69 -12.00
CA LEU A 188 -18.37 0.56 -13.42
C LEU A 188 -18.57 -0.87 -13.94
N ALA A 189 -18.38 -1.89 -13.10
CA ALA A 189 -18.58 -3.28 -13.48
C ALA A 189 -20.06 -3.65 -13.73
N GLN A 190 -21.01 -2.83 -13.25
CA GLN A 190 -22.45 -3.05 -13.42
C GLN A 190 -22.94 -2.69 -14.84
N PHE A 191 -22.13 -1.95 -15.63
CA PHE A 191 -22.52 -1.44 -16.95
C PHE A 191 -21.83 -2.14 -18.14
N ASN A 192 -20.91 -3.07 -17.91
CA ASN A 192 -20.21 -3.87 -18.93
C ASN A 192 -20.69 -5.36 -18.93
#